data_ccbb1440b3cc84a6abd6aaf229c35daf
#
_entry.id   ccbb1440b3cc84a6abd6aaf229c35daf
#
_cell.length_a   1.000
_cell.length_b   1.000
_cell.length_c   1.000
_cell.angle_alpha   90.00
_cell.angle_beta   90.00
_cell.angle_gamma   90.00
#
_symmetry.space_group_name_H-M   'P 1'
#
loop_
_entity.id
_entity.type
_entity.pdbx_description
1 polymer ?
#
loop_
_entity_poly.entity_id
_entity_poly.type
_entity_poly.pdbx_seq_one_letter_code
_entity_poly.pdbx_strand_id
1 'polypeptide(L)'
;MIMKTIIRPETEMKNSGIEWIGNIPQNWDAVQIRRVLLKDKNGIKIGPFGSALTNKTTGNDEYYVYSQANLVSGDFSNTKNKVSQDVFNSLSNYEVVTGDVCLSMMGTIGKCRIIPHNIKKGIMDSHLIKIRLDNYNSRFFEYVYDKDNGGICFVQMQKEKKGSIMDGLNTSIVKGLYVTVPPLSEQQVIADYLDETCSKIDEIIAEAKASIDEYKELRLSVLTLATTKGLSDVAKYKDSGSRWVDKIPSGWSKMKIHYIIDMPVIDGPHVSPELVGEGVDYISANAIVDGKIDFNKRRGYITREYSNECRKRYSPQKNDILVVKLGASTGKMAMVGDYTDFDIWVPIAVVRCKKEVNAKYVYYSMSSKYFKDEIRDGWTFGTQETLGVKTLESLHIFLPSRVEQDEIVRYLDEQLPRYDSLIAEKESLINDLEAYKKSLIYEVVTGKRRVV
;
A
#
# COMPACT_ATOMS: atom_id res chain seq x y z
N MET A 1 -16.82 2.65 -32.35
CA MET A 1 -15.74 1.84 -32.98
C MET A 1 -14.69 1.64 -31.91
N ILE A 2 -14.27 0.39 -31.62
CA ILE A 2 -13.22 0.15 -30.61
C ILE A 2 -11.89 0.61 -31.21
N MET A 3 -11.31 1.66 -30.65
CA MET A 3 -9.98 2.13 -31.05
C MET A 3 -8.95 1.05 -30.75
N LYS A 4 -8.03 0.82 -31.70
CA LYS A 4 -6.95 -0.16 -31.59
C LYS A 4 -5.61 0.54 -31.73
N THR A 5 -4.55 -0.15 -31.36
CA THR A 5 -3.19 0.35 -31.58
C THR A 5 -2.37 -0.63 -32.39
N ILE A 6 -1.46 -0.08 -33.19
CA ILE A 6 -0.44 -0.83 -33.95
C ILE A 6 0.95 -0.26 -33.65
N ILE A 7 1.96 -1.12 -33.58
CA ILE A 7 3.36 -0.68 -33.47
C ILE A 7 3.75 0.03 -34.77
N ARG A 8 4.33 1.23 -34.68
CA ARG A 8 4.83 1.94 -35.86
C ARG A 8 6.10 1.26 -36.40
N PRO A 9 6.22 1.10 -37.72
CA PRO A 9 7.45 0.65 -38.32
C PRO A 9 8.60 1.63 -38.06
N GLU A 10 9.82 1.13 -37.92
CA GLU A 10 11.02 1.98 -37.73
C GLU A 10 11.22 2.99 -38.87
N THR A 11 10.79 2.65 -40.09
CA THR A 11 10.84 3.53 -41.26
C THR A 11 9.99 4.80 -41.13
N GLU A 12 8.98 4.79 -40.26
CA GLU A 12 8.13 5.97 -39.96
C GLU A 12 8.66 6.78 -38.79
N MET A 13 9.79 6.41 -38.16
CA MET A 13 10.34 7.00 -36.97
C MET A 13 11.61 7.82 -37.27
N LYS A 14 11.84 8.85 -36.45
CA LYS A 14 13.09 9.63 -36.39
C LYS A 14 13.59 9.73 -34.96
N ASN A 15 14.89 9.90 -34.78
CA ASN A 15 15.45 10.17 -33.45
C ASN A 15 14.99 11.56 -32.95
N SER A 16 14.44 11.63 -31.76
CA SER A 16 14.00 12.88 -31.15
C SER A 16 15.14 13.79 -30.68
N GLY A 17 16.36 13.26 -30.60
CA GLY A 17 17.49 13.92 -29.96
C GLY A 17 17.48 13.91 -28.43
N ILE A 18 16.47 13.26 -27.82
CA ILE A 18 16.29 13.19 -26.38
C ILE A 18 16.34 11.71 -25.96
N GLU A 19 17.37 11.35 -25.17
CA GLU A 19 17.69 9.96 -24.80
C GLU A 19 16.48 9.16 -24.27
N TRP A 20 15.73 9.74 -23.33
CA TRP A 20 14.60 9.08 -22.66
C TRP A 20 13.29 9.11 -23.43
N ILE A 21 13.18 9.90 -24.50
CA ILE A 21 12.07 9.84 -25.45
C ILE A 21 12.41 8.80 -26.53
N GLY A 22 13.65 8.81 -27.01
CA GLY A 22 14.13 7.94 -28.08
C GLY A 22 13.53 8.34 -29.43
N ASN A 23 13.10 7.37 -30.22
CA ASN A 23 12.51 7.63 -31.54
C ASN A 23 11.05 8.07 -31.40
N ILE A 24 10.65 9.01 -32.30
CA ILE A 24 9.29 9.55 -32.43
C ILE A 24 8.88 9.50 -33.90
N PRO A 25 7.58 9.57 -34.24
CA PRO A 25 7.13 9.63 -35.64
C PRO A 25 7.78 10.79 -36.40
N GLN A 26 8.00 10.59 -37.72
CA GLN A 26 8.66 11.60 -38.53
C GLN A 26 7.95 12.95 -38.57
N ASN A 27 6.59 12.96 -38.43
CA ASN A 27 5.76 14.16 -38.41
C ASN A 27 5.55 14.75 -37.00
N TRP A 28 6.16 14.16 -35.94
CA TRP A 28 6.11 14.69 -34.58
C TRP A 28 7.38 15.48 -34.27
N ASP A 29 7.28 16.35 -33.25
CA ASP A 29 8.42 17.04 -32.66
C ASP A 29 8.57 16.71 -31.18
N ALA A 30 9.77 16.89 -30.63
CA ALA A 30 10.06 16.89 -29.21
C ALA A 30 10.57 18.27 -28.82
N VAL A 31 9.82 18.99 -28.00
CA VAL A 31 10.14 20.36 -27.63
C VAL A 31 10.09 20.58 -26.12
N GLN A 32 10.77 21.60 -25.65
CA GLN A 32 10.66 21.98 -24.23
C GLN A 32 9.26 22.53 -23.92
N ILE A 33 8.74 22.25 -22.71
CA ILE A 33 7.41 22.70 -22.24
C ILE A 33 7.20 24.20 -22.49
N ARG A 34 8.25 25.03 -22.33
CA ARG A 34 8.16 26.48 -22.63
C ARG A 34 7.65 26.83 -24.04
N ARG A 35 7.71 25.89 -25.00
CA ARG A 35 7.26 26.10 -26.38
C ARG A 35 5.77 25.85 -26.55
N VAL A 36 5.16 25.11 -25.64
CA VAL A 36 3.73 24.75 -25.65
C VAL A 36 2.93 25.51 -24.59
N LEU A 37 3.56 26.41 -23.83
CA LEU A 37 2.88 27.29 -22.88
C LEU A 37 2.27 28.49 -23.62
N LEU A 38 1.14 28.96 -23.10
CA LEU A 38 0.55 30.24 -23.50
C LEU A 38 1.62 31.36 -23.36
N LYS A 39 1.76 32.19 -24.42
CA LYS A 39 2.84 33.18 -24.54
C LYS A 39 2.55 34.49 -23.79
N ASP A 40 1.99 34.38 -22.59
CA ASP A 40 1.73 35.51 -21.73
C ASP A 40 2.21 35.23 -20.29
N LYS A 41 2.01 36.21 -19.40
CA LYS A 41 2.35 36.06 -17.97
C LYS A 41 1.56 34.97 -17.23
N ASN A 42 0.52 34.43 -17.87
CA ASN A 42 -0.36 33.40 -17.29
C ASN A 42 0.01 31.98 -17.76
N GLY A 43 0.94 31.83 -18.72
CA GLY A 43 1.35 30.55 -19.28
C GLY A 43 1.93 29.57 -18.23
N ILE A 44 2.63 30.11 -17.21
CA ILE A 44 3.08 29.31 -16.05
C ILE A 44 3.21 30.21 -14.81
N LYS A 45 2.73 29.71 -13.66
CA LYS A 45 2.78 30.48 -12.43
C LYS A 45 2.86 29.55 -11.20
N ILE A 46 3.74 29.88 -10.25
CA ILE A 46 3.75 29.28 -8.90
C ILE A 46 2.69 30.00 -8.07
N GLY A 47 2.02 29.30 -7.16
CA GLY A 47 1.08 29.88 -6.23
C GLY A 47 1.71 30.92 -5.28
N PRO A 48 0.91 31.74 -4.61
CA PRO A 48 1.40 32.83 -3.75
C PRO A 48 2.19 32.28 -2.56
N PHE A 49 3.31 32.91 -2.21
CA PHE A 49 4.11 32.50 -1.06
C PHE A 49 3.37 32.68 0.28
N GLY A 50 3.70 31.86 1.27
CA GLY A 50 2.95 31.63 2.51
C GLY A 50 2.45 32.87 3.27
N SER A 51 3.21 33.97 3.30
CA SER A 51 2.79 35.22 3.96
C SER A 51 1.55 35.87 3.33
N ALA A 52 1.33 35.67 2.03
CA ALA A 52 0.14 36.19 1.34
C ALA A 52 -1.16 35.40 1.65
N LEU A 53 -1.04 34.20 2.22
CA LEU A 53 -2.16 33.33 2.57
C LEU A 53 -2.32 33.12 4.10
N THR A 54 -1.64 33.93 4.94
CA THR A 54 -1.72 33.80 6.41
C THR A 54 -3.11 34.13 6.97
N ASN A 55 -3.93 34.88 6.24
CA ASN A 55 -5.30 35.22 6.61
C ASN A 55 -6.33 34.21 6.06
N LYS A 56 -5.96 32.95 5.96
CA LYS A 56 -6.93 31.86 5.66
C LYS A 56 -7.91 31.76 6.82
N THR A 57 -9.17 31.97 6.56
CA THR A 57 -10.20 31.78 7.55
C THR A 57 -10.97 30.50 7.25
N THR A 58 -11.28 29.75 8.29
CA THR A 58 -12.27 28.67 8.27
C THR A 58 -13.61 29.29 8.69
N GLY A 59 -14.46 29.66 7.72
CA GLY A 59 -15.71 30.32 8.05
C GLY A 59 -16.57 30.64 6.84
N ASN A 60 -17.36 31.71 6.88
CA ASN A 60 -18.29 32.18 5.84
C ASN A 60 -17.61 32.79 4.60
N ASP A 61 -16.33 32.51 4.37
CA ASP A 61 -15.60 33.02 3.23
C ASP A 61 -16.04 32.32 1.92
N GLU A 62 -16.09 33.08 0.84
CA GLU A 62 -16.75 32.68 -0.39
C GLU A 62 -15.80 31.98 -1.40
N TYR A 63 -14.47 32.20 -1.29
CA TYR A 63 -13.51 31.79 -2.31
C TYR A 63 -12.61 30.65 -1.82
N TYR A 64 -12.45 29.63 -2.65
CA TYR A 64 -11.70 28.41 -2.32
C TYR A 64 -10.19 28.60 -2.49
N VAL A 65 -9.40 27.93 -1.64
CA VAL A 65 -7.95 27.78 -1.81
C VAL A 65 -7.64 26.33 -2.14
N TYR A 66 -7.33 26.08 -3.40
CA TYR A 66 -6.98 24.76 -3.90
C TYR A 66 -5.54 24.44 -3.57
N SER A 67 -5.32 23.31 -2.95
CA SER A 67 -4.03 22.87 -2.41
C SER A 67 -3.52 21.62 -3.12
N GLN A 68 -2.28 21.27 -2.82
CA GLN A 68 -1.71 20.02 -3.28
C GLN A 68 -2.53 18.79 -2.84
N ALA A 69 -3.24 18.83 -1.70
CA ALA A 69 -4.12 17.74 -1.28
C ALA A 69 -5.26 17.49 -2.27
N ASN A 70 -5.86 18.57 -2.82
CA ASN A 70 -6.88 18.45 -3.86
C ASN A 70 -6.32 17.84 -5.14
N LEU A 71 -5.11 18.22 -5.53
CA LEU A 71 -4.45 17.69 -6.72
C LEU A 71 -4.08 16.20 -6.55
N VAL A 72 -3.61 15.79 -5.38
CA VAL A 72 -3.25 14.40 -5.09
C VAL A 72 -4.47 13.50 -5.03
N SER A 73 -5.55 13.96 -4.36
CA SER A 73 -6.80 13.19 -4.26
C SER A 73 -7.62 13.20 -5.56
N GLY A 74 -7.42 14.22 -6.42
CA GLY A 74 -8.30 14.48 -7.58
C GLY A 74 -9.64 15.11 -7.21
N ASP A 75 -9.88 15.39 -5.92
CA ASP A 75 -11.13 16.00 -5.45
C ASP A 75 -10.97 17.52 -5.30
N PHE A 76 -11.59 18.25 -6.22
CA PHE A 76 -11.67 19.71 -6.22
C PHE A 76 -13.05 20.22 -5.75
N SER A 77 -13.95 19.34 -5.37
CA SER A 77 -15.30 19.72 -4.93
C SER A 77 -15.29 20.32 -3.52
N ASN A 78 -14.31 19.94 -2.70
CA ASN A 78 -14.19 20.36 -1.31
C ASN A 78 -12.75 20.77 -0.96
N THR A 79 -12.61 21.90 -0.28
CA THR A 79 -11.35 22.34 0.33
C THR A 79 -11.63 22.92 1.72
N LYS A 80 -10.74 22.63 2.66
CA LYS A 80 -10.85 23.15 4.04
C LYS A 80 -10.50 24.64 4.15
N ASN A 81 -9.76 25.16 3.18
CA ASN A 81 -9.23 26.53 3.22
C ASN A 81 -10.02 27.42 2.27
N LYS A 82 -10.44 28.58 2.77
CA LYS A 82 -11.13 29.62 2.02
C LYS A 82 -10.51 30.97 2.33
N VAL A 83 -10.79 31.96 1.50
CA VAL A 83 -10.37 33.36 1.68
C VAL A 83 -11.55 34.31 1.41
N SER A 84 -11.45 35.49 2.02
CA SER A 84 -12.42 36.58 1.77
C SER A 84 -12.32 37.13 0.34
N GLN A 85 -13.33 37.88 -0.07
CA GLN A 85 -13.34 38.56 -1.36
C GLN A 85 -12.15 39.49 -1.55
N ASP A 86 -11.77 40.23 -0.52
CA ASP A 86 -10.63 41.19 -0.60
C ASP A 86 -9.30 40.45 -0.85
N VAL A 87 -9.06 39.32 -0.14
CA VAL A 87 -7.88 38.48 -0.36
C VAL A 87 -7.92 37.86 -1.75
N PHE A 88 -9.07 37.33 -2.17
CA PHE A 88 -9.22 36.81 -3.53
C PHE A 88 -8.91 37.88 -4.59
N ASN A 89 -9.46 39.08 -4.47
CA ASN A 89 -9.23 40.17 -5.41
C ASN A 89 -7.75 40.55 -5.49
N SER A 90 -7.06 40.61 -4.35
CA SER A 90 -5.62 40.92 -4.28
C SER A 90 -4.76 39.82 -4.90
N LEU A 91 -5.22 38.56 -4.86
CA LEU A 91 -4.56 37.36 -5.37
C LEU A 91 -5.21 36.81 -6.65
N SER A 92 -6.03 37.58 -7.34
CA SER A 92 -6.76 37.15 -8.56
C SER A 92 -5.85 36.62 -9.68
N ASN A 93 -4.61 37.04 -9.72
CA ASN A 93 -3.59 36.47 -10.62
C ASN A 93 -3.33 34.98 -10.39
N TYR A 94 -3.70 34.41 -9.23
CA TYR A 94 -3.55 33.00 -8.87
C TYR A 94 -4.84 32.20 -8.99
N GLU A 95 -5.90 32.84 -9.54
CA GLU A 95 -7.15 32.15 -9.81
C GLU A 95 -6.93 30.93 -10.70
N VAL A 96 -7.55 29.82 -10.33
CA VAL A 96 -7.62 28.60 -11.14
C VAL A 96 -8.98 28.50 -11.79
N VAL A 97 -8.98 28.15 -13.07
CA VAL A 97 -10.20 28.00 -13.86
C VAL A 97 -10.20 26.63 -14.53
N THR A 98 -11.39 26.19 -14.93
CA THR A 98 -11.57 24.95 -15.70
C THR A 98 -10.59 24.87 -16.86
N GLY A 99 -9.93 23.73 -17.00
CA GLY A 99 -8.95 23.46 -18.06
C GLY A 99 -7.51 23.90 -17.75
N ASP A 100 -7.29 24.69 -16.69
CA ASP A 100 -5.92 24.93 -16.20
C ASP A 100 -5.28 23.60 -15.79
N VAL A 101 -3.99 23.44 -16.03
CA VAL A 101 -3.24 22.28 -15.58
C VAL A 101 -2.44 22.63 -14.34
N CYS A 102 -2.62 21.88 -13.26
CA CYS A 102 -1.90 22.08 -12.02
C CYS A 102 -0.90 20.95 -11.77
N LEU A 103 0.31 21.32 -11.28
CA LEU A 103 1.41 20.42 -10.99
C LEU A 103 1.75 20.53 -9.51
N SER A 104 2.07 19.41 -8.86
CA SER A 104 2.58 19.40 -7.49
C SER A 104 4.04 19.81 -7.43
N MET A 105 4.38 20.70 -6.48
CA MET A 105 5.69 21.33 -6.37
C MET A 105 6.59 20.67 -5.32
N MET A 106 6.03 20.11 -4.25
CA MET A 106 6.78 19.55 -3.11
C MET A 106 6.18 18.21 -2.65
N GLY A 107 6.97 17.36 -2.01
CA GLY A 107 6.54 16.08 -1.44
C GLY A 107 6.06 15.04 -2.46
N THR A 108 5.02 15.32 -3.24
CA THR A 108 4.48 14.45 -4.31
C THR A 108 4.84 14.94 -5.70
N ILE A 109 6.09 15.35 -5.90
CA ILE A 109 6.60 15.88 -7.18
C ILE A 109 6.23 14.96 -8.34
N GLY A 110 5.82 15.57 -9.47
CA GLY A 110 5.46 14.85 -10.69
C GLY A 110 3.96 14.54 -10.83
N LYS A 111 3.13 14.92 -9.85
CA LYS A 111 1.67 14.82 -9.98
C LYS A 111 1.17 15.95 -10.88
N CYS A 112 0.25 15.61 -11.78
CA CYS A 112 -0.39 16.52 -12.71
C CYS A 112 -1.90 16.28 -12.70
N ARG A 113 -2.69 17.35 -12.71
CA ARG A 113 -4.16 17.26 -12.89
C ARG A 113 -4.69 18.47 -13.65
N ILE A 114 -5.67 18.20 -14.47
CA ILE A 114 -6.48 19.24 -15.12
C ILE A 114 -7.56 19.67 -14.15
N ILE A 115 -7.76 20.97 -14.03
CA ILE A 115 -8.83 21.53 -13.22
C ILE A 115 -10.19 21.18 -13.87
N PRO A 116 -11.07 20.45 -13.17
CA PRO A 116 -12.31 19.93 -13.75
C PRO A 116 -13.34 21.03 -14.01
N HIS A 117 -14.40 20.67 -14.75
CA HIS A 117 -15.57 21.52 -14.90
C HIS A 117 -16.30 21.68 -13.56
N ASN A 118 -16.96 22.81 -13.38
CA ASN A 118 -17.80 23.11 -12.20
C ASN A 118 -17.06 23.25 -10.87
N ILE A 119 -15.77 23.61 -10.88
CA ILE A 119 -15.09 24.00 -9.65
C ILE A 119 -15.68 25.32 -9.12
N LYS A 120 -15.60 25.50 -7.81
CA LYS A 120 -15.94 26.79 -7.19
C LYS A 120 -14.81 27.79 -7.41
N LYS A 121 -15.20 29.08 -7.52
CA LYS A 121 -14.23 30.14 -7.75
C LYS A 121 -13.18 30.17 -6.63
N GLY A 122 -11.90 30.25 -7.02
CA GLY A 122 -10.81 30.17 -6.04
C GLY A 122 -9.43 30.35 -6.63
N ILE A 123 -8.44 30.30 -5.75
CA ILE A 123 -7.03 30.47 -6.07
C ILE A 123 -6.25 29.21 -5.69
N MET A 124 -5.07 29.03 -6.28
CA MET A 124 -4.13 27.96 -5.87
C MET A 124 -3.30 28.38 -4.66
N ASP A 125 -2.83 27.40 -3.86
CA ASP A 125 -1.87 27.64 -2.79
C ASP A 125 -0.40 27.65 -3.29
N SER A 126 0.54 27.89 -2.36
CA SER A 126 1.98 28.02 -2.64
C SER A 126 2.67 26.73 -3.10
N HIS A 127 2.00 25.56 -3.01
CA HIS A 127 2.58 24.25 -3.33
C HIS A 127 2.21 23.76 -4.73
N LEU A 128 1.52 24.60 -5.51
CA LEU A 128 1.09 24.31 -6.86
C LEU A 128 1.77 25.19 -7.89
N ILE A 129 2.05 24.59 -9.05
CA ILE A 129 2.39 25.31 -10.28
C ILE A 129 1.20 25.15 -11.23
N LYS A 130 0.66 26.27 -11.66
CA LYS A 130 -0.37 26.31 -12.70
C LYS A 130 0.26 26.57 -14.05
N ILE A 131 -0.17 25.82 -15.08
CA ILE A 131 0.20 26.06 -16.47
C ILE A 131 -1.04 26.19 -17.35
N ARG A 132 -0.93 26.98 -18.40
CA ARG A 132 -1.88 27.10 -19.50
C ARG A 132 -1.16 26.77 -20.79
N LEU A 133 -1.75 25.88 -21.56
CA LEU A 133 -1.16 25.36 -22.80
C LEU A 133 -1.70 26.14 -24.00
N ASP A 134 -0.85 26.30 -25.03
CA ASP A 134 -1.19 26.88 -26.32
C ASP A 134 -1.03 25.83 -27.41
N ASN A 135 -2.09 25.57 -28.18
CA ASN A 135 -2.13 24.54 -29.22
C ASN A 135 -1.63 23.16 -28.77
N TYR A 136 -1.90 22.83 -27.52
CA TYR A 136 -1.52 21.54 -26.94
C TYR A 136 -2.65 21.02 -26.03
N ASN A 137 -3.06 19.78 -26.24
CA ASN A 137 -4.17 19.17 -25.52
C ASN A 137 -3.82 18.90 -24.06
N SER A 138 -4.60 19.42 -23.12
CA SER A 138 -4.33 19.26 -21.67
C SER A 138 -4.42 17.82 -21.18
N ARG A 139 -5.34 16.99 -21.77
CA ARG A 139 -5.45 15.57 -21.41
C ARG A 139 -4.23 14.79 -21.90
N PHE A 140 -3.79 15.04 -23.12
CA PHE A 140 -2.56 14.46 -23.64
C PHE A 140 -1.36 14.88 -22.78
N PHE A 141 -1.30 16.17 -22.37
CA PHE A 141 -0.25 16.67 -21.48
C PHE A 141 -0.22 15.94 -20.14
N GLU A 142 -1.38 15.64 -19.53
CA GLU A 142 -1.46 14.90 -18.28
C GLU A 142 -0.82 13.52 -18.40
N TYR A 143 -1.04 12.79 -19.52
CA TYR A 143 -0.36 11.51 -19.77
C TYR A 143 1.15 11.64 -20.00
N VAL A 144 1.56 12.71 -20.64
CA VAL A 144 3.00 12.99 -20.88
C VAL A 144 3.73 13.37 -19.61
N TYR A 145 3.05 13.98 -18.64
CA TYR A 145 3.69 14.58 -17.45
C TYR A 145 3.55 13.73 -16.19
N ASP A 146 2.36 13.19 -15.90
CA ASP A 146 2.01 12.64 -14.58
C ASP A 146 2.84 11.40 -14.21
N LYS A 147 3.35 11.39 -12.96
CA LYS A 147 4.20 10.31 -12.44
C LYS A 147 3.50 8.96 -12.34
N ASP A 148 2.20 8.95 -12.01
CA ASP A 148 1.46 7.69 -11.81
C ASP A 148 1.19 7.02 -13.16
N ASN A 149 1.13 7.83 -14.23
CA ASN A 149 1.05 7.37 -15.60
C ASN A 149 2.41 6.94 -16.18
N GLY A 150 3.51 7.10 -15.45
CA GLY A 150 4.86 6.88 -15.98
C GLY A 150 5.26 7.90 -17.04
N GLY A 151 4.69 9.13 -16.97
CA GLY A 151 4.90 10.19 -17.97
C GLY A 151 6.36 10.52 -18.20
N ILE A 152 6.70 10.82 -19.47
CA ILE A 152 8.09 11.07 -19.90
C ILE A 152 8.74 12.25 -19.16
N CYS A 153 7.96 13.25 -18.76
CA CYS A 153 8.46 14.36 -17.95
C CYS A 153 8.92 13.90 -16.56
N PHE A 154 8.21 12.97 -15.93
CA PHE A 154 8.62 12.42 -14.65
C PHE A 154 9.92 11.59 -14.77
N VAL A 155 10.07 10.81 -15.84
CA VAL A 155 11.31 10.06 -16.14
C VAL A 155 12.50 11.02 -16.27
N GLN A 156 12.32 12.16 -16.97
CA GLN A 156 13.35 13.20 -17.08
C GLN A 156 13.74 13.73 -15.70
N MET A 157 12.77 14.11 -14.88
CA MET A 157 13.00 14.60 -13.51
C MET A 157 13.79 13.61 -12.64
N GLN A 158 13.53 12.31 -12.80
CA GLN A 158 14.26 11.26 -12.06
C GLN A 158 15.72 11.11 -12.52
N LYS A 159 15.99 11.25 -13.82
CA LYS A 159 17.34 11.15 -14.37
C LYS A 159 18.21 12.35 -13.99
N GLU A 160 17.66 13.56 -13.98
CA GLU A 160 18.37 14.78 -13.58
C GLU A 160 18.72 14.80 -12.07
N LYS A 161 18.05 13.97 -11.25
CA LYS A 161 18.30 13.79 -9.81
C LYS A 161 19.64 13.12 -9.45
N LYS A 162 20.45 12.65 -10.38
CA LYS A 162 21.74 12.03 -10.06
C LYS A 162 22.67 13.03 -9.37
N GLY A 163 22.53 13.19 -8.04
CA GLY A 163 23.44 13.92 -7.18
C GLY A 163 22.84 14.91 -6.18
N SER A 164 21.55 15.25 -6.22
CA SER A 164 20.93 16.11 -5.20
C SER A 164 19.47 15.72 -4.91
N ILE A 165 19.06 15.88 -3.66
CA ILE A 165 17.65 15.81 -3.27
C ILE A 165 16.96 17.02 -3.92
N MET A 166 16.03 16.83 -4.86
CA MET A 166 15.18 17.94 -5.32
C MET A 166 14.23 18.31 -4.19
N ASP A 167 14.51 19.40 -3.50
CA ASP A 167 13.65 19.92 -2.43
C ASP A 167 12.32 20.49 -2.97
N GLY A 168 12.18 20.66 -4.29
CA GLY A 168 10.95 21.12 -4.93
C GLY A 168 11.10 21.39 -6.43
N LEU A 169 9.97 21.43 -7.13
CA LEU A 169 9.88 21.91 -8.50
C LEU A 169 9.83 23.44 -8.52
N ASN A 170 10.40 24.00 -9.59
CA ASN A 170 10.22 25.42 -9.91
C ASN A 170 9.89 25.60 -11.40
N THR A 171 9.49 26.81 -11.77
CA THR A 171 9.06 27.08 -13.15
C THR A 171 10.17 26.89 -14.18
N SER A 172 11.45 27.08 -13.82
CA SER A 172 12.58 26.89 -14.73
C SER A 172 12.77 25.42 -15.07
N ILE A 173 12.69 24.54 -14.08
CA ILE A 173 12.76 23.09 -14.26
C ILE A 173 11.61 22.65 -15.17
N VAL A 174 10.35 23.01 -14.84
CA VAL A 174 9.18 22.63 -15.64
C VAL A 174 9.32 23.11 -17.09
N LYS A 175 9.74 24.34 -17.30
CA LYS A 175 9.96 24.92 -18.65
C LYS A 175 11.04 24.18 -19.45
N GLY A 176 12.01 23.58 -18.78
CA GLY A 176 13.13 22.85 -19.39
C GLY A 176 12.78 21.41 -19.83
N LEU A 177 11.75 20.80 -19.25
CA LEU A 177 11.35 19.44 -19.57
C LEU A 177 10.87 19.34 -21.01
N TYR A 178 11.13 18.20 -21.67
CA TYR A 178 10.72 17.93 -23.03
C TYR A 178 9.43 17.16 -23.11
N VAL A 179 8.59 17.50 -24.07
CA VAL A 179 7.33 16.83 -24.41
C VAL A 179 7.29 16.53 -25.90
N THR A 180 6.58 15.48 -26.26
CA THR A 180 6.29 15.15 -27.68
C THR A 180 5.14 15.99 -28.19
N VAL A 181 5.17 16.41 -29.43
CA VAL A 181 4.17 17.28 -30.06
C VAL A 181 3.61 16.62 -31.33
N PRO A 182 2.61 15.74 -31.19
CA PRO A 182 1.79 15.28 -32.33
C PRO A 182 0.93 16.42 -32.89
N PRO A 183 0.38 16.28 -34.12
CA PRO A 183 -0.72 17.12 -34.58
C PRO A 183 -1.87 17.16 -33.55
N LEU A 184 -2.53 18.30 -33.36
CA LEU A 184 -3.54 18.49 -32.30
C LEU A 184 -4.70 17.47 -32.37
N SER A 185 -5.10 17.10 -33.60
CA SER A 185 -6.12 16.05 -33.80
C SER A 185 -5.63 14.67 -33.32
N GLU A 186 -4.34 14.35 -33.51
CA GLU A 186 -3.74 13.09 -33.05
C GLU A 186 -3.58 13.11 -31.51
N GLN A 187 -3.25 14.26 -30.88
CA GLN A 187 -3.25 14.42 -29.43
C GLN A 187 -4.62 14.10 -28.81
N GLN A 188 -5.70 14.56 -29.41
CA GLN A 188 -7.06 14.28 -28.95
C GLN A 188 -7.40 12.79 -29.04
N VAL A 189 -7.13 12.17 -30.20
CA VAL A 189 -7.37 10.73 -30.40
C VAL A 189 -6.56 9.88 -29.42
N ILE A 190 -5.31 10.25 -29.16
CA ILE A 190 -4.46 9.59 -28.17
C ILE A 190 -5.03 9.73 -26.76
N ALA A 191 -5.44 10.94 -26.37
CA ALA A 191 -6.02 11.18 -25.06
C ALA A 191 -7.29 10.36 -24.85
N ASP A 192 -8.21 10.38 -25.81
CA ASP A 192 -9.47 9.62 -25.75
C ASP A 192 -9.22 8.11 -25.65
N TYR A 193 -8.27 7.58 -26.45
CA TYR A 193 -7.86 6.18 -26.39
C TYR A 193 -7.29 5.80 -25.00
N LEU A 194 -6.39 6.63 -24.47
CA LEU A 194 -5.77 6.37 -23.18
C LEU A 194 -6.79 6.49 -22.05
N ASP A 195 -7.71 7.46 -22.09
CA ASP A 195 -8.80 7.60 -21.13
C ASP A 195 -9.65 6.31 -21.06
N GLU A 196 -10.10 5.80 -22.23
CA GLU A 196 -10.90 4.59 -22.28
C GLU A 196 -10.12 3.35 -21.81
N THR A 197 -8.87 3.20 -22.31
CA THR A 197 -8.08 2.01 -22.04
C THR A 197 -7.55 1.96 -20.61
N CYS A 198 -7.06 3.10 -20.09
CA CYS A 198 -6.56 3.18 -18.71
C CYS A 198 -7.72 3.01 -17.71
N SER A 199 -8.92 3.56 -17.98
CA SER A 199 -10.09 3.33 -17.13
C SER A 199 -10.42 1.85 -17.02
N LYS A 200 -10.43 1.11 -18.14
CA LYS A 200 -10.68 -0.34 -18.13
C LYS A 200 -9.62 -1.11 -17.34
N ILE A 201 -8.34 -0.72 -17.48
CA ILE A 201 -7.26 -1.34 -16.69
C ILE A 201 -7.46 -1.06 -15.20
N ASP A 202 -7.79 0.18 -14.83
CA ASP A 202 -8.03 0.56 -13.43
C ASP A 202 -9.24 -0.15 -12.83
N GLU A 203 -10.31 -0.38 -13.62
CA GLU A 203 -11.46 -1.19 -13.23
C GLU A 203 -11.05 -2.65 -12.92
N ILE A 204 -10.27 -3.28 -13.81
CA ILE A 204 -9.79 -4.66 -13.60
C ILE A 204 -8.89 -4.73 -12.34
N ILE A 205 -8.03 -3.73 -12.12
CA ILE A 205 -7.20 -3.64 -10.91
C ILE A 205 -8.07 -3.51 -9.66
N ALA A 206 -9.13 -2.69 -9.70
CA ALA A 206 -10.05 -2.53 -8.59
C ALA A 206 -10.82 -3.83 -8.27
N GLU A 207 -11.31 -4.54 -9.30
CA GLU A 207 -11.95 -5.85 -9.15
C GLU A 207 -10.97 -6.91 -8.59
N ALA A 208 -9.71 -6.90 -9.04
CA ALA A 208 -8.69 -7.82 -8.52
C ALA A 208 -8.41 -7.54 -7.03
N LYS A 209 -8.34 -6.27 -6.61
CA LYS A 209 -8.18 -5.87 -5.20
C LYS A 209 -9.38 -6.32 -4.36
N ALA A 210 -10.59 -6.12 -4.84
CA ALA A 210 -11.81 -6.59 -4.16
C ALA A 210 -11.81 -8.12 -4.00
N SER A 211 -11.42 -8.86 -5.05
CA SER A 211 -11.28 -10.32 -4.99
C SER A 211 -10.24 -10.78 -3.96
N ILE A 212 -9.13 -10.06 -3.81
CA ILE A 212 -8.12 -10.35 -2.78
C ILE A 212 -8.72 -10.24 -1.37
N ASP A 213 -9.50 -9.18 -1.12
CA ASP A 213 -10.14 -8.98 0.17
C ASP A 213 -11.18 -10.07 0.46
N GLU A 214 -11.99 -10.47 -0.53
CA GLU A 214 -12.92 -11.61 -0.42
C GLU A 214 -12.19 -12.93 -0.12
N TYR A 215 -11.09 -13.24 -0.81
CA TYR A 215 -10.30 -14.44 -0.54
C TYR A 215 -9.68 -14.44 0.86
N LYS A 216 -9.23 -13.30 1.37
CA LYS A 216 -8.75 -13.15 2.75
C LYS A 216 -9.87 -13.43 3.77
N GLU A 217 -11.07 -12.93 3.52
CA GLU A 217 -12.24 -13.19 4.37
C GLU A 217 -12.67 -14.66 4.32
N LEU A 218 -12.76 -15.26 3.13
CA LEU A 218 -13.07 -16.67 2.97
C LEU A 218 -12.03 -17.57 3.66
N ARG A 219 -10.75 -17.29 3.48
CA ARG A 219 -9.66 -17.97 4.16
C ARG A 219 -9.81 -17.93 5.68
N LEU A 220 -10.11 -16.76 6.23
CA LEU A 220 -10.35 -16.59 7.67
C LEU A 220 -11.62 -17.31 8.12
N SER A 221 -12.67 -17.32 7.31
CA SER A 221 -13.92 -18.03 7.58
C SER A 221 -13.70 -19.55 7.63
N VAL A 222 -13.04 -20.13 6.63
CA VAL A 222 -12.70 -21.56 6.59
C VAL A 222 -11.90 -21.97 7.83
N LEU A 223 -10.87 -21.20 8.16
CA LEU A 223 -10.06 -21.44 9.36
C LEU A 223 -10.91 -21.35 10.64
N THR A 224 -11.76 -20.34 10.76
CA THR A 224 -12.60 -20.13 11.95
C THR A 224 -13.65 -21.23 12.08
N LEU A 225 -14.31 -21.62 10.98
CA LEU A 225 -15.29 -22.69 10.99
C LEU A 225 -14.66 -24.04 11.38
N ALA A 226 -13.54 -24.39 10.78
CA ALA A 226 -12.84 -25.65 11.10
C ALA A 226 -12.42 -25.70 12.59
N THR A 227 -12.01 -24.57 13.17
CA THR A 227 -11.55 -24.49 14.57
C THR A 227 -12.67 -24.21 15.58
N THR A 228 -13.93 -24.03 15.15
CA THR A 228 -15.08 -23.80 16.05
C THR A 228 -16.23 -24.79 15.83
N LYS A 229 -16.37 -25.36 14.63
CA LYS A 229 -17.47 -26.27 14.25
C LYS A 229 -16.98 -27.66 13.87
N GLY A 230 -15.66 -27.85 13.62
CA GLY A 230 -15.13 -29.09 13.07
C GLY A 230 -15.36 -29.22 11.56
N LEU A 231 -15.12 -30.41 11.03
CA LEU A 231 -15.22 -30.72 9.59
C LEU A 231 -16.47 -31.52 9.22
N SER A 232 -17.11 -32.13 10.18
CA SER A 232 -18.25 -32.98 9.96
C SER A 232 -19.54 -32.31 10.44
N ASP A 233 -20.68 -32.66 9.83
CA ASP A 233 -21.99 -32.33 10.38
C ASP A 233 -22.18 -33.05 11.72
N VAL A 234 -21.97 -32.35 12.80
CA VAL A 234 -22.01 -32.88 14.15
C VAL A 234 -23.47 -33.03 14.58
N ALA A 235 -23.87 -34.22 15.05
CA ALA A 235 -25.21 -34.47 15.45
C ALA A 235 -25.69 -33.66 16.66
N LYS A 236 -24.75 -33.14 17.47
CA LYS A 236 -25.07 -32.37 18.68
C LYS A 236 -24.07 -31.23 18.90
N TYR A 237 -24.60 -30.05 19.20
CA TYR A 237 -23.87 -28.87 19.62
C TYR A 237 -24.24 -28.53 21.07
N LYS A 238 -23.33 -27.85 21.76
CA LYS A 238 -23.54 -27.23 23.07
C LYS A 238 -23.12 -25.77 23.06
N ASP A 239 -23.62 -24.99 24.02
CA ASP A 239 -23.15 -23.63 24.26
C ASP A 239 -21.64 -23.61 24.44
N SER A 240 -20.97 -22.69 23.79
CA SER A 240 -19.51 -22.57 23.88
C SER A 240 -19.04 -21.89 25.16
N GLY A 241 -19.91 -21.15 25.81
CA GLY A 241 -19.56 -20.24 26.91
C GLY A 241 -18.64 -19.09 26.50
N SER A 242 -18.62 -18.72 25.22
CA SER A 242 -17.85 -17.59 24.66
C SER A 242 -18.80 -16.58 24.02
N ARG A 243 -18.57 -15.31 24.19
CA ARG A 243 -19.36 -14.25 23.53
C ARG A 243 -19.10 -14.16 22.01
N TRP A 244 -18.03 -14.80 21.54
CA TRP A 244 -17.60 -14.75 20.13
C TRP A 244 -18.04 -15.95 19.29
N VAL A 245 -18.36 -17.04 19.95
CA VAL A 245 -18.79 -18.30 19.32
C VAL A 245 -19.99 -18.84 20.08
N ASP A 246 -21.15 -18.86 19.48
CA ASP A 246 -22.40 -19.31 20.12
C ASP A 246 -22.32 -20.79 20.54
N LYS A 247 -22.07 -21.69 19.58
CA LYS A 247 -22.10 -23.14 19.81
C LYS A 247 -20.85 -23.82 19.26
N ILE A 248 -20.42 -24.87 19.96
CA ILE A 248 -19.34 -25.79 19.56
C ILE A 248 -19.84 -27.24 19.56
N PRO A 249 -19.17 -28.17 18.85
CA PRO A 249 -19.47 -29.61 18.97
C PRO A 249 -19.50 -30.07 20.42
N SER A 250 -20.47 -30.92 20.79
CA SER A 250 -20.65 -31.32 22.19
C SER A 250 -19.47 -32.07 22.78
N GLY A 251 -18.67 -32.75 21.92
CA GLY A 251 -17.41 -33.42 22.30
C GLY A 251 -16.21 -32.49 22.55
N TRP A 252 -16.31 -31.21 22.20
CA TRP A 252 -15.19 -30.28 22.35
C TRP A 252 -15.18 -29.64 23.72
N SER A 253 -14.00 -29.20 24.17
CA SER A 253 -13.80 -28.51 25.44
C SER A 253 -13.32 -27.09 25.20
N LYS A 254 -13.85 -26.10 25.94
CA LYS A 254 -13.29 -24.75 26.03
C LYS A 254 -12.14 -24.79 27.01
N MET A 255 -10.92 -24.57 26.51
CA MET A 255 -9.68 -24.71 27.31
C MET A 255 -8.89 -23.40 27.29
N LYS A 256 -8.41 -22.96 28.45
CA LYS A 256 -7.43 -21.86 28.52
C LYS A 256 -6.10 -22.34 27.98
N ILE A 257 -5.37 -21.44 27.32
CA ILE A 257 -4.01 -21.70 26.82
C ILE A 257 -3.14 -22.29 27.94
N HIS A 258 -3.26 -21.75 29.15
CA HIS A 258 -2.54 -22.24 30.34
C HIS A 258 -2.60 -23.78 30.55
N TYR A 259 -3.70 -24.43 30.22
CA TYR A 259 -3.87 -25.88 30.46
C TYR A 259 -3.24 -26.75 29.37
N ILE A 260 -2.95 -26.20 28.21
CA ILE A 260 -2.46 -26.93 27.04
C ILE A 260 -0.97 -26.70 26.75
N ILE A 261 -0.32 -25.83 27.52
CA ILE A 261 1.11 -25.51 27.34
C ILE A 261 2.00 -26.36 28.24
N ASP A 262 3.22 -26.66 27.75
CA ASP A 262 4.25 -27.44 28.41
C ASP A 262 5.07 -26.60 29.40
N MET A 263 5.13 -25.29 29.16
CA MET A 263 5.83 -24.32 30.00
C MET A 263 4.99 -23.02 30.08
N PRO A 264 5.14 -22.21 31.15
CA PRO A 264 4.49 -20.89 31.17
C PRO A 264 4.83 -20.06 29.94
N VAL A 265 3.89 -19.22 29.48
CA VAL A 265 4.17 -18.28 28.39
C VAL A 265 5.27 -17.33 28.81
N ILE A 266 6.31 -17.26 28.04
CA ILE A 266 7.44 -16.36 28.29
C ILE A 266 7.63 -15.41 27.11
N ASP A 267 8.33 -14.32 27.36
CA ASP A 267 8.74 -13.36 26.36
C ASP A 267 10.26 -13.22 26.32
N GLY A 268 10.78 -12.57 25.28
CA GLY A 268 12.19 -12.28 25.16
C GLY A 268 12.69 -11.29 26.23
N PRO A 269 14.02 -11.13 26.36
CA PRO A 269 14.63 -10.20 27.30
C PRO A 269 14.15 -8.75 27.10
N HIS A 270 13.95 -8.03 28.21
CA HIS A 270 13.57 -6.61 28.18
C HIS A 270 14.78 -5.69 28.00
N VAL A 271 15.97 -6.17 28.27
CA VAL A 271 17.21 -5.44 28.05
C VAL A 271 17.62 -5.58 26.59
N SER A 272 17.91 -4.45 25.94
CA SER A 272 18.42 -4.46 24.57
C SER A 272 19.88 -4.88 24.59
N PRO A 273 20.27 -5.97 23.88
CA PRO A 273 21.66 -6.36 23.74
C PRO A 273 22.41 -5.40 22.81
N GLU A 274 23.72 -5.43 22.87
CA GLU A 274 24.57 -4.92 21.82
C GLU A 274 24.44 -5.84 20.59
N LEU A 275 24.18 -5.23 19.43
CA LEU A 275 24.11 -5.96 18.17
C LEU A 275 25.48 -6.02 17.52
N VAL A 276 25.81 -7.18 16.97
CA VAL A 276 27.10 -7.46 16.30
C VAL A 276 26.91 -7.66 14.80
N GLY A 277 28.00 -7.65 14.03
CA GLY A 277 27.95 -7.84 12.58
C GLY A 277 27.59 -9.27 12.16
N GLU A 278 27.99 -10.26 12.97
CA GLU A 278 27.74 -11.68 12.75
C GLU A 278 27.49 -12.39 14.10
N GLY A 279 26.65 -13.43 14.10
CA GLY A 279 26.35 -14.17 15.33
C GLY A 279 25.04 -14.94 15.24
N VAL A 280 24.32 -15.02 16.34
CA VAL A 280 23.02 -15.68 16.43
C VAL A 280 21.92 -14.70 15.99
N ASP A 281 21.00 -15.16 15.14
CA ASP A 281 19.85 -14.35 14.71
C ASP A 281 19.04 -13.88 15.92
N TYR A 282 18.76 -12.56 16.00
CA TYR A 282 17.93 -11.96 17.04
C TYR A 282 16.70 -11.36 16.41
N ILE A 283 15.55 -11.96 16.66
CA ILE A 283 14.30 -11.60 15.99
C ILE A 283 13.38 -10.77 16.88
N SER A 284 12.63 -9.88 16.22
CA SER A 284 11.62 -9.03 16.82
C SER A 284 10.29 -9.14 16.03
N ALA A 285 9.29 -8.39 16.44
CA ALA A 285 7.97 -8.36 15.81
C ALA A 285 8.01 -8.20 14.26
N ASN A 286 8.98 -7.46 13.74
CA ASN A 286 9.13 -7.24 12.29
C ASN A 286 9.47 -8.51 11.51
N ALA A 287 10.08 -9.49 12.16
CA ALA A 287 10.39 -10.77 11.55
C ALA A 287 9.18 -11.72 11.46
N ILE A 288 8.07 -11.41 12.12
CA ILE A 288 6.85 -12.21 12.06
C ILE A 288 5.97 -11.72 10.89
N VAL A 289 6.03 -12.46 9.79
CA VAL A 289 5.38 -12.09 8.51
C VAL A 289 4.58 -13.28 7.99
N ASP A 290 3.29 -13.08 7.76
CA ASP A 290 2.37 -14.04 7.13
C ASP A 290 2.46 -15.47 7.69
N GLY A 291 2.52 -15.58 9.02
CA GLY A 291 2.59 -16.86 9.72
C GLY A 291 3.96 -17.53 9.73
N LYS A 292 4.99 -16.88 9.22
CA LYS A 292 6.37 -17.37 9.13
C LYS A 292 7.35 -16.42 9.80
N ILE A 293 8.54 -16.91 10.09
CA ILE A 293 9.68 -16.12 10.56
C ILE A 293 10.52 -15.73 9.34
N ASP A 294 10.57 -14.46 9.01
CA ASP A 294 11.43 -13.91 7.95
C ASP A 294 12.75 -13.42 8.56
N PHE A 295 13.77 -14.25 8.47
CA PHE A 295 15.09 -13.95 9.02
C PHE A 295 15.81 -12.79 8.29
N ASN A 296 15.38 -12.39 7.10
CA ASN A 296 15.88 -11.18 6.44
C ASN A 296 15.43 -9.90 7.16
N LYS A 297 14.35 -9.99 7.95
CA LYS A 297 13.81 -8.92 8.79
C LYS A 297 14.20 -9.05 10.27
N ARG A 298 15.27 -9.81 10.56
CA ARG A 298 15.83 -9.89 11.92
C ARG A 298 16.17 -8.51 12.44
N ARG A 299 16.15 -8.33 13.76
CA ARG A 299 16.60 -7.09 14.39
C ARG A 299 18.10 -6.89 14.23
N GLY A 300 18.87 -7.97 14.19
CA GLY A 300 20.32 -8.02 14.06
C GLY A 300 20.86 -9.35 14.53
N TYR A 301 22.15 -9.39 14.81
CA TYR A 301 22.82 -10.53 15.41
C TYR A 301 23.26 -10.21 16.83
N ILE A 302 23.24 -11.24 17.70
CA ILE A 302 23.77 -11.17 19.07
C ILE A 302 24.96 -12.13 19.21
N THR A 303 25.80 -11.89 20.21
CA THR A 303 26.90 -12.78 20.50
C THR A 303 26.40 -14.14 20.98
N ARG A 304 27.19 -15.20 20.78
CA ARG A 304 26.86 -16.56 21.28
C ARG A 304 26.74 -16.58 22.81
N GLU A 305 27.57 -15.79 23.51
CA GLU A 305 27.54 -15.65 24.96
C GLU A 305 26.20 -15.10 25.43
N TYR A 306 25.73 -14.02 24.82
CA TYR A 306 24.41 -13.44 25.15
C TYR A 306 23.25 -14.39 24.79
N SER A 307 23.38 -15.08 23.67
CA SER A 307 22.42 -16.13 23.29
C SER A 307 22.36 -17.24 24.35
N ASN A 308 23.50 -17.70 24.85
CA ASN A 308 23.55 -18.73 25.91
C ASN A 308 22.87 -18.25 27.20
N GLU A 309 22.94 -16.95 27.55
CA GLU A 309 22.18 -16.38 28.68
C GLU A 309 20.68 -16.38 28.42
N CYS A 310 20.25 -15.97 27.23
CA CYS A 310 18.84 -16.01 26.82
C CYS A 310 18.27 -17.44 26.91
N ARG A 311 19.08 -18.43 26.46
CA ARG A 311 18.69 -19.85 26.39
C ARG A 311 18.59 -20.55 27.76
N LYS A 312 19.11 -19.97 28.83
CA LYS A 312 18.82 -20.45 30.18
C LYS A 312 17.33 -20.30 30.52
N ARG A 313 16.65 -19.31 29.92
CA ARG A 313 15.21 -19.06 30.11
C ARG A 313 14.38 -19.72 29.03
N TYR A 314 14.80 -19.63 27.78
CA TYR A 314 14.10 -20.16 26.62
C TYR A 314 15.08 -20.50 25.49
N SER A 315 14.93 -21.68 24.94
CA SER A 315 15.56 -22.08 23.70
C SER A 315 14.50 -22.47 22.68
N PRO A 316 14.51 -21.86 21.47
CA PRO A 316 13.52 -22.17 20.44
C PRO A 316 13.49 -23.66 20.10
N GLN A 317 12.28 -24.19 19.90
CA GLN A 317 12.04 -25.55 19.46
C GLN A 317 11.08 -25.57 18.29
N LYS A 318 11.20 -26.56 17.43
CA LYS A 318 10.24 -26.80 16.37
C LYS A 318 8.83 -26.89 16.95
N ASN A 319 7.86 -26.25 16.27
CA ASN A 319 6.46 -26.15 16.66
C ASN A 319 6.16 -25.18 17.81
N ASP A 320 7.12 -24.45 18.35
CA ASP A 320 6.80 -23.30 19.19
C ASP A 320 5.99 -22.27 18.40
N ILE A 321 5.01 -21.65 19.04
CA ILE A 321 4.21 -20.59 18.44
C ILE A 321 4.71 -19.26 18.99
N LEU A 322 5.25 -18.42 18.12
CA LEU A 322 5.69 -17.07 18.46
C LEU A 322 4.51 -16.11 18.27
N VAL A 323 4.23 -15.30 19.28
CA VAL A 323 3.12 -14.34 19.30
C VAL A 323 3.66 -12.94 19.52
N VAL A 324 3.39 -12.01 18.63
CA VAL A 324 3.72 -10.60 18.83
C VAL A 324 2.75 -10.02 19.86
N LYS A 325 3.30 -9.46 20.94
CA LYS A 325 2.52 -8.95 22.08
C LYS A 325 2.53 -7.43 22.28
N LEU A 326 3.31 -6.69 21.46
CA LEU A 326 3.50 -5.25 21.59
C LEU A 326 3.40 -4.53 20.23
N GLY A 327 2.72 -3.38 20.22
CA GLY A 327 2.65 -2.45 19.09
C GLY A 327 1.60 -2.82 18.05
N ALA A 328 1.59 -2.12 16.92
CA ALA A 328 0.60 -2.25 15.85
C ALA A 328 0.49 -3.66 15.21
N SER A 329 1.46 -4.54 15.47
CA SER A 329 1.44 -5.94 15.00
C SER A 329 1.05 -6.94 16.09
N THR A 330 0.54 -6.49 17.24
CA THR A 330 0.06 -7.35 18.33
C THR A 330 -0.95 -8.37 17.80
N GLY A 331 -0.75 -9.63 18.19
CA GLY A 331 -1.56 -10.76 17.73
C GLY A 331 -1.09 -11.42 16.43
N LYS A 332 -0.06 -10.89 15.74
CA LYS A 332 0.61 -11.66 14.68
C LYS A 332 1.36 -12.85 15.26
N MET A 333 1.37 -13.94 14.54
CA MET A 333 1.96 -15.21 15.01
C MET A 333 2.76 -15.88 13.90
N ALA A 334 3.74 -16.69 14.31
CA ALA A 334 4.45 -17.62 13.43
C ALA A 334 4.79 -18.91 14.16
N MET A 335 4.89 -20.02 13.44
CA MET A 335 5.42 -21.26 14.00
C MET A 335 6.92 -21.37 13.75
N VAL A 336 7.65 -21.87 14.74
CA VAL A 336 9.06 -22.22 14.61
C VAL A 336 9.19 -23.47 13.76
N GLY A 337 9.95 -23.38 12.67
CA GLY A 337 10.28 -24.49 11.78
C GLY A 337 11.48 -25.32 12.26
N ASP A 338 12.22 -25.87 11.29
CA ASP A 338 13.38 -26.70 11.58
C ASP A 338 14.63 -25.90 12.05
N TYR A 339 14.74 -24.62 11.63
CA TYR A 339 15.79 -23.73 12.09
C TYR A 339 15.44 -23.16 13.45
N THR A 340 16.26 -23.46 14.46
CA THR A 340 16.05 -23.09 15.87
C THR A 340 17.22 -22.34 16.49
N ASP A 341 18.29 -22.04 15.71
CA ASP A 341 19.44 -21.30 16.21
C ASP A 341 19.26 -19.79 16.14
N PHE A 342 18.24 -19.30 16.82
CA PHE A 342 17.93 -17.89 16.96
C PHE A 342 17.42 -17.58 18.37
N ASP A 343 17.33 -16.30 18.71
CA ASP A 343 16.73 -15.82 19.96
C ASP A 343 15.69 -14.73 19.68
N ILE A 344 14.77 -14.53 20.63
CA ILE A 344 13.65 -13.60 20.51
C ILE A 344 13.81 -12.39 21.43
N TRP A 345 13.30 -11.24 20.99
CA TRP A 345 13.22 -10.03 21.81
C TRP A 345 11.83 -9.86 22.45
N VAL A 346 11.76 -9.00 23.48
CA VAL A 346 10.59 -8.71 24.31
C VAL A 346 9.24 -8.57 23.62
N PRO A 347 9.11 -8.02 22.37
CA PRO A 347 7.81 -7.96 21.69
C PRO A 347 7.23 -9.32 21.31
N ILE A 348 7.99 -10.40 21.45
CA ILE A 348 7.55 -11.75 21.10
C ILE A 348 7.38 -12.58 22.38
N ALA A 349 6.21 -13.20 22.51
CA ALA A 349 5.91 -14.23 23.48
C ALA A 349 5.92 -15.62 22.81
N VAL A 350 6.13 -16.64 23.61
CA VAL A 350 6.22 -18.05 23.14
C VAL A 350 5.14 -18.88 23.81
N VAL A 351 4.41 -19.63 22.98
CA VAL A 351 3.48 -20.68 23.39
C VAL A 351 4.03 -22.02 22.93
N ARG A 352 4.44 -22.87 23.88
CA ARG A 352 4.89 -24.25 23.63
C ARG A 352 3.81 -25.21 24.10
N CYS A 353 3.26 -25.98 23.18
CA CYS A 353 2.18 -26.91 23.48
C CYS A 353 2.70 -28.20 24.12
N LYS A 354 1.88 -28.82 24.96
CA LYS A 354 2.08 -30.18 25.45
C LYS A 354 2.07 -31.19 24.29
N LYS A 355 2.73 -32.33 24.43
CA LYS A 355 2.85 -33.35 23.40
C LYS A 355 1.50 -33.98 22.98
N GLU A 356 0.54 -33.99 23.91
CA GLU A 356 -0.82 -34.49 23.69
C GLU A 356 -1.66 -33.58 22.82
N VAL A 357 -1.24 -32.33 22.63
CA VAL A 357 -1.94 -31.32 21.85
C VAL A 357 -1.18 -31.07 20.53
N ASN A 358 -1.90 -30.97 19.43
CA ASN A 358 -1.29 -30.62 18.16
C ASN A 358 -1.01 -29.10 18.12
N ALA A 359 0.28 -28.73 18.17
CA ALA A 359 0.69 -27.32 18.17
C ALA A 359 0.20 -26.55 16.94
N LYS A 360 0.10 -27.22 15.78
CA LYS A 360 -0.40 -26.57 14.55
C LYS A 360 -1.91 -26.31 14.61
N TYR A 361 -2.67 -27.19 15.25
CA TYR A 361 -4.08 -26.95 15.56
C TYR A 361 -4.24 -25.73 16.47
N VAL A 362 -3.42 -25.63 17.52
CA VAL A 362 -3.42 -24.46 18.43
C VAL A 362 -3.07 -23.19 17.65
N TYR A 363 -2.05 -23.21 16.81
CA TYR A 363 -1.68 -22.10 15.93
C TYR A 363 -2.87 -21.66 15.04
N TYR A 364 -3.57 -22.61 14.40
CA TYR A 364 -4.75 -22.30 13.61
C TYR A 364 -5.90 -21.75 14.45
N SER A 365 -6.16 -22.34 15.61
CA SER A 365 -7.18 -21.88 16.54
C SER A 365 -6.90 -20.45 17.01
N MET A 366 -5.64 -20.14 17.37
CA MET A 366 -5.20 -18.80 17.75
C MET A 366 -5.21 -17.80 16.57
N SER A 367 -5.12 -18.29 15.33
CA SER A 367 -5.20 -17.45 14.12
C SER A 367 -6.63 -17.14 13.69
N SER A 368 -7.63 -17.78 14.28
CA SER A 368 -9.06 -17.61 13.96
C SER A 368 -9.59 -16.22 14.34
N LYS A 369 -10.75 -15.88 13.74
CA LYS A 369 -11.40 -14.59 14.00
C LYS A 369 -11.78 -14.44 15.48
N TYR A 370 -12.40 -15.48 16.07
CA TYR A 370 -12.84 -15.39 17.46
C TYR A 370 -11.69 -15.17 18.44
N PHE A 371 -10.54 -15.81 18.21
CA PHE A 371 -9.38 -15.66 19.09
C PHE A 371 -8.76 -14.26 18.96
N LYS A 372 -8.72 -13.69 17.74
CA LYS A 372 -8.32 -12.30 17.53
C LYS A 372 -9.24 -11.30 18.23
N ASP A 373 -10.55 -11.59 18.22
CA ASP A 373 -11.53 -10.77 18.91
C ASP A 373 -11.38 -10.90 20.44
N GLU A 374 -11.06 -12.10 20.95
CA GLU A 374 -10.76 -12.34 22.38
C GLU A 374 -9.45 -11.64 22.81
N ILE A 375 -8.43 -11.62 21.96
CA ILE A 375 -7.21 -10.81 22.20
C ILE A 375 -7.56 -9.34 22.37
N ARG A 376 -8.40 -8.78 21.47
CA ARG A 376 -8.79 -7.35 21.56
C ARG A 376 -9.49 -6.99 22.85
N ASP A 377 -10.33 -7.88 23.37
CA ASP A 377 -10.98 -7.68 24.66
C ASP A 377 -9.99 -7.70 25.82
N GLY A 378 -8.93 -8.49 25.72
CA GLY A 378 -7.88 -8.60 26.73
C GLY A 378 -6.82 -7.49 26.66
N TRP A 379 -6.91 -6.56 25.69
CA TRP A 379 -5.94 -5.47 25.59
C TRP A 379 -6.11 -4.48 26.74
N THR A 380 -5.00 -4.12 27.34
CA THR A 380 -4.93 -2.93 28.19
C THR A 380 -4.70 -1.71 27.31
N PHE A 381 -5.68 -0.81 27.32
CA PHE A 381 -5.60 0.46 26.60
C PHE A 381 -4.62 1.39 27.33
N GLY A 382 -3.42 1.52 26.79
CA GLY A 382 -2.42 2.54 27.10
C GLY A 382 -2.02 3.25 25.80
N THR A 383 -0.88 3.94 25.81
CA THR A 383 -0.29 4.58 24.61
C THR A 383 0.11 3.57 23.52
N GLN A 384 0.18 2.28 23.84
CA GLN A 384 0.44 1.16 22.91
C GLN A 384 -0.42 -0.06 23.28
N GLU A 385 -0.90 -0.75 22.24
CA GLU A 385 -1.59 -2.04 22.39
C GLU A 385 -0.63 -3.07 22.97
N THR A 386 -0.98 -3.67 24.10
CA THR A 386 -0.15 -4.62 24.84
C THR A 386 -0.93 -5.86 25.23
N LEU A 387 -0.44 -7.03 24.80
CA LEU A 387 -0.95 -8.34 25.24
C LEU A 387 -0.01 -8.92 26.30
N GLY A 388 -0.44 -8.91 27.56
CA GLY A 388 0.33 -9.50 28.66
C GLY A 388 0.46 -11.02 28.53
N VAL A 389 1.59 -11.59 28.96
CA VAL A 389 1.80 -13.06 28.93
C VAL A 389 0.74 -13.81 29.75
N LYS A 390 0.35 -13.30 30.92
CA LYS A 390 -0.73 -13.87 31.74
C LYS A 390 -2.11 -13.74 31.08
N THR A 391 -2.34 -12.63 30.36
CA THR A 391 -3.56 -12.45 29.57
C THR A 391 -3.59 -13.50 28.47
N LEU A 392 -2.51 -13.70 27.73
CA LEU A 392 -2.42 -14.74 26.68
C LEU A 392 -2.68 -16.14 27.27
N GLU A 393 -2.13 -16.49 28.42
CA GLU A 393 -2.43 -17.75 29.11
C GLU A 393 -3.90 -17.92 29.50
N SER A 394 -4.62 -16.84 29.77
CA SER A 394 -6.03 -16.85 30.16
C SER A 394 -7.01 -16.95 29.00
N LEU A 395 -6.55 -16.67 27.77
CA LEU A 395 -7.38 -16.79 26.56
C LEU A 395 -7.75 -18.24 26.29
N HIS A 396 -8.84 -18.45 25.52
CA HIS A 396 -9.42 -19.77 25.34
C HIS A 396 -9.31 -20.24 23.88
N ILE A 397 -9.13 -21.54 23.74
CA ILE A 397 -9.37 -22.24 22.48
C ILE A 397 -10.41 -23.32 22.68
N PHE A 398 -11.03 -23.77 21.58
CA PHE A 398 -11.91 -24.93 21.59
C PHE A 398 -11.08 -26.15 21.16
N LEU A 399 -11.01 -27.14 22.05
CA LEU A 399 -10.11 -28.28 21.90
C LEU A 399 -10.93 -29.56 21.62
N PRO A 400 -10.83 -30.14 20.41
CA PRO A 400 -11.34 -31.46 20.08
C PRO A 400 -10.43 -32.59 20.57
N SER A 401 -10.80 -33.83 20.30
CA SER A 401 -9.91 -34.98 20.45
C SER A 401 -8.64 -34.83 19.62
N ARG A 402 -7.53 -35.48 20.02
CA ARG A 402 -6.26 -35.37 19.27
C ARG A 402 -6.41 -35.84 17.82
N VAL A 403 -7.17 -36.89 17.56
CA VAL A 403 -7.43 -37.38 16.20
C VAL A 403 -8.10 -36.31 15.36
N GLU A 404 -9.14 -35.67 15.90
CA GLU A 404 -9.86 -34.60 15.21
C GLU A 404 -9.00 -33.34 15.01
N GLN A 405 -8.12 -33.00 15.98
CA GLN A 405 -7.11 -31.94 15.78
C GLN A 405 -6.22 -32.23 14.54
N ASP A 406 -5.76 -33.47 14.41
CA ASP A 406 -4.90 -33.88 13.31
C ASP A 406 -5.64 -33.89 11.96
N GLU A 407 -6.93 -34.23 11.96
CA GLU A 407 -7.81 -34.13 10.77
C GLU A 407 -8.03 -32.68 10.35
N ILE A 408 -8.35 -31.81 11.30
CA ILE A 408 -8.56 -30.38 11.04
C ILE A 408 -7.26 -29.73 10.50
N VAL A 409 -6.10 -30.09 11.08
CA VAL A 409 -4.82 -29.60 10.58
C VAL A 409 -4.60 -30.03 9.14
N ARG A 410 -4.81 -31.30 8.81
CA ARG A 410 -4.65 -31.81 7.44
C ARG A 410 -5.57 -31.09 6.45
N TYR A 411 -6.82 -30.90 6.82
CA TYR A 411 -7.78 -30.13 6.02
C TYR A 411 -7.34 -28.69 5.78
N LEU A 412 -6.93 -27.98 6.84
CA LEU A 412 -6.50 -26.60 6.74
C LEU A 412 -5.18 -26.45 5.96
N ASP A 413 -4.25 -27.42 6.12
CA ASP A 413 -3.01 -27.49 5.34
C ASP A 413 -3.25 -27.64 3.83
N GLU A 414 -4.36 -28.26 3.46
CA GLU A 414 -4.77 -28.41 2.07
C GLU A 414 -5.55 -27.18 1.56
N GLN A 415 -6.47 -26.63 2.38
CA GLN A 415 -7.36 -25.56 1.93
C GLN A 415 -6.71 -24.18 1.94
N LEU A 416 -5.99 -23.82 3.02
CA LEU A 416 -5.47 -22.46 3.16
C LEU A 416 -4.46 -22.06 2.07
N PRO A 417 -3.53 -22.94 1.63
CA PRO A 417 -2.62 -22.61 0.54
C PRO A 417 -3.32 -22.31 -0.79
N ARG A 418 -4.52 -22.85 -1.02
CA ARG A 418 -5.30 -22.55 -2.23
C ARG A 418 -5.71 -21.07 -2.27
N TYR A 419 -6.19 -20.55 -1.14
CA TYR A 419 -6.50 -19.12 -1.03
C TYR A 419 -5.22 -18.26 -1.12
N ASP A 420 -4.13 -18.68 -0.48
CA ASP A 420 -2.85 -17.98 -0.55
C ASP A 420 -2.32 -17.91 -2.00
N SER A 421 -2.50 -18.98 -2.80
CA SER A 421 -2.16 -19.00 -4.22
C SER A 421 -3.04 -18.06 -5.04
N LEU A 422 -4.37 -18.07 -4.83
CA LEU A 422 -5.29 -17.17 -5.53
C LEU A 422 -5.00 -15.69 -5.23
N ILE A 423 -4.66 -15.37 -3.99
CA ILE A 423 -4.25 -14.01 -3.58
C ILE A 423 -2.96 -13.62 -4.32
N ALA A 424 -1.94 -14.48 -4.30
CA ALA A 424 -0.67 -14.22 -4.97
C ALA A 424 -0.82 -14.05 -6.50
N GLU A 425 -1.68 -14.84 -7.15
CA GLU A 425 -2.00 -14.69 -8.56
C GLU A 425 -2.65 -13.34 -8.87
N LYS A 426 -3.59 -12.89 -8.03
CA LYS A 426 -4.22 -11.58 -8.18
C LYS A 426 -3.25 -10.43 -7.93
N GLU A 427 -2.37 -10.54 -6.95
CA GLU A 427 -1.31 -9.56 -6.69
C GLU A 427 -0.33 -9.45 -7.87
N SER A 428 0.05 -10.59 -8.47
CA SER A 428 0.86 -10.62 -9.68
C SER A 428 0.15 -9.95 -10.86
N LEU A 429 -1.13 -10.27 -11.08
CA LEU A 429 -1.95 -9.65 -12.13
C LEU A 429 -2.01 -8.12 -11.98
N ILE A 430 -2.18 -7.62 -10.76
CA ILE A 430 -2.19 -6.17 -10.50
C ILE A 430 -0.85 -5.55 -10.90
N ASN A 431 0.28 -6.15 -10.50
CA ASN A 431 1.61 -5.65 -10.84
C ASN A 431 1.84 -5.64 -12.36
N ASP A 432 1.41 -6.70 -13.06
CA ASP A 432 1.54 -6.81 -14.51
C ASP A 432 0.68 -5.76 -15.24
N LEU A 433 -0.55 -5.52 -14.77
CA LEU A 433 -1.43 -4.51 -15.33
C LEU A 433 -0.91 -3.08 -15.10
N GLU A 434 -0.36 -2.79 -13.93
CA GLU A 434 0.26 -1.48 -13.64
C GLU A 434 1.51 -1.25 -14.51
N ALA A 435 2.33 -2.28 -14.72
CA ALA A 435 3.48 -2.21 -15.60
C ALA A 435 3.06 -2.04 -17.07
N TYR A 436 2.06 -2.82 -17.51
CA TYR A 436 1.49 -2.72 -18.85
C TYR A 436 0.91 -1.33 -19.13
N LYS A 437 0.12 -0.77 -18.18
CA LYS A 437 -0.45 0.56 -18.29
C LYS A 437 0.62 1.62 -18.54
N LYS A 438 1.71 1.60 -17.75
CA LYS A 438 2.83 2.54 -17.91
C LYS A 438 3.54 2.37 -19.26
N SER A 439 3.78 1.14 -19.69
CA SER A 439 4.41 0.86 -21.00
C SER A 439 3.52 1.33 -22.14
N LEU A 440 2.22 1.04 -22.09
CA LEU A 440 1.26 1.47 -23.11
C LEU A 440 1.22 3.00 -23.23
N ILE A 441 1.12 3.71 -22.10
CA ILE A 441 1.12 5.17 -22.09
C ILE A 441 2.41 5.68 -22.75
N TYR A 442 3.57 5.18 -22.30
CA TYR A 442 4.86 5.58 -22.87
C TYR A 442 4.93 5.36 -24.39
N GLU A 443 4.53 4.18 -24.87
CA GLU A 443 4.57 3.86 -26.29
C GLU A 443 3.64 4.77 -27.13
N VAL A 444 2.47 5.08 -26.59
CA VAL A 444 1.47 5.89 -27.30
C VAL A 444 1.85 7.37 -27.25
N VAL A 445 2.28 7.92 -26.09
CA VAL A 445 2.67 9.34 -26.01
C VAL A 445 4.00 9.65 -26.68
N THR A 446 4.84 8.65 -26.96
CA THR A 446 6.04 8.80 -27.77
C THR A 446 5.83 8.43 -29.24
N GLY A 447 4.62 8.00 -29.61
CA GLY A 447 4.24 7.63 -30.96
C GLY A 447 4.82 6.32 -31.48
N LYS A 448 5.47 5.50 -30.62
CA LYS A 448 5.95 4.15 -30.95
C LYS A 448 4.78 3.21 -31.27
N ARG A 449 3.63 3.51 -30.71
CA ARG A 449 2.36 2.83 -30.97
C ARG A 449 1.34 3.86 -31.48
N ARG A 450 0.76 3.58 -32.67
CA ARG A 450 -0.25 4.43 -33.30
C ARG A 450 -1.65 4.00 -32.88
N VAL A 451 -2.49 4.95 -32.54
CA VAL A 451 -3.94 4.74 -32.33
C VAL A 451 -4.62 4.79 -33.70
N VAL A 452 -5.49 3.81 -33.98
CA VAL A 452 -6.20 3.64 -35.28
C VAL A 452 -7.67 3.28 -35.03
#